data_da8935ad114d00ba1ba9fd833398df6f
#
_entry.id   da8935ad114d00ba1ba9fd833398df6f
#
_cell.length_a   1.000
_cell.length_b   1.000
_cell.length_c   1.000
_cell.angle_alpha   90.00
_cell.angle_beta   90.00
_cell.angle_gamma   90.00
#
_symmetry.space_group_name_H-M   'P 1'
#
loop_
_entity.id
_entity.type
_entity.pdbx_description
1 polymer ?
#
loop_
_entity_poly.entity_id
_entity_poly.type
_entity_poly.pdbx_seq_one_letter_code
_entity_poly.pdbx_strand_id
1 'polypeptide(L)'
;MTVLDLDDPAGWDASLDAVTAAPENHKVLYEDDVVRVISVTVPPGTQEKPHHHRWPSVFVIDRMVRLEDFDGRTGARIPLPVQEQFEPPLTVRMPPQPAHFVRNVDTAAFHGTRIEFKRGFAVPPG
;
A
#
# COMPACT_ATOMS: atom_id res chain seq x y z
N MET A 1 4.50 23.20 13.18
CA MET A 1 4.43 22.20 13.02
C MET A 1 3.23 21.50 12.84
N THR A 2 2.27 22.09 12.64
CA THR A 2 0.99 21.53 12.49
C THR A 2 0.82 20.62 11.30
N VAL A 3 1.52 20.87 10.19
CA VAL A 3 1.47 20.00 9.03
C VAL A 3 1.91 18.59 9.38
N LEU A 4 2.91 18.47 10.24
CA LEU A 4 3.40 17.17 10.68
C LEU A 4 2.36 16.43 11.49
N ASP A 5 1.58 17.13 12.31
CA ASP A 5 0.54 16.50 13.10
C ASP A 5 -0.57 15.94 12.22
N LEU A 6 -0.93 16.65 11.15
CA LEU A 6 -1.95 16.18 10.23
C LEU A 6 -1.50 14.94 9.45
N ASP A 7 -0.19 14.83 9.23
CA ASP A 7 0.38 13.74 8.46
C ASP A 7 0.91 12.61 9.33
N ASP A 8 0.71 12.68 10.66
CA ASP A 8 1.14 11.61 11.55
C ASP A 8 0.28 10.37 11.32
N PRO A 9 0.88 9.28 10.80
CA PRO A 9 0.11 8.07 10.50
C PRO A 9 -0.58 7.45 11.72
N ALA A 10 -0.04 7.67 12.91
CA ALA A 10 -0.65 7.15 14.13
C ALA A 10 -2.03 7.76 14.38
N GLY A 11 -2.29 8.97 13.86
CA GLY A 11 -3.57 9.64 14.00
C GLY A 11 -4.55 9.37 12.88
N TRP A 12 -4.20 8.56 11.91
CA TRP A 12 -5.08 8.27 10.78
C TRP A 12 -6.26 7.40 11.21
N ASP A 13 -7.39 7.59 10.54
CA ASP A 13 -8.63 6.87 10.84
C ASP A 13 -8.43 5.37 10.65
N ALA A 14 -8.60 4.61 11.74
CA ALA A 14 -8.41 3.15 11.72
C ALA A 14 -9.40 2.44 10.79
N SER A 15 -10.56 3.03 10.53
CA SER A 15 -11.54 2.43 9.62
C SER A 15 -11.08 2.46 8.17
N LEU A 16 -10.08 3.27 7.83
CA LEU A 16 -9.50 3.35 6.49
C LEU A 16 -8.22 2.52 6.34
N ASP A 17 -7.81 1.79 7.39
CA ASP A 17 -6.71 0.84 7.26
C ASP A 17 -7.00 -0.16 6.13
N ALA A 18 -5.99 -0.49 5.35
CA ALA A 18 -6.16 -1.29 4.12
C ALA A 18 -6.91 -2.60 4.34
N VAL A 19 -6.62 -3.31 5.42
CA VAL A 19 -7.27 -4.60 5.70
C VAL A 19 -8.73 -4.38 6.11
N THR A 20 -9.03 -3.27 6.76
CA THR A 20 -10.40 -2.95 7.20
C THR A 20 -11.23 -2.36 6.07
N ALA A 21 -10.65 -1.42 5.31
CA ALA A 21 -11.39 -0.67 4.29
C ALA A 21 -11.48 -1.42 2.96
N ALA A 22 -10.45 -2.20 2.60
CA ALA A 22 -10.39 -2.91 1.32
C ALA A 22 -10.00 -4.39 1.53
N PRO A 23 -10.81 -5.14 2.29
CA PRO A 23 -10.48 -6.53 2.62
C PRO A 23 -10.46 -7.46 1.40
N GLU A 24 -11.17 -7.12 0.34
CA GLU A 24 -11.17 -7.93 -0.88
C GLU A 24 -9.83 -7.87 -1.61
N ASN A 25 -9.01 -6.86 -1.32
CA ASN A 25 -7.70 -6.67 -1.95
C ASN A 25 -6.52 -6.94 -1.02
N HIS A 26 -6.76 -7.02 0.29
CA HIS A 26 -5.71 -7.11 1.31
C HIS A 26 -5.99 -8.24 2.28
N LYS A 27 -5.23 -9.34 2.14
CA LYS A 27 -5.38 -10.52 3.00
C LYS A 27 -4.18 -10.62 3.92
N VAL A 28 -4.42 -10.68 5.23
CA VAL A 28 -3.35 -10.87 6.21
C VAL A 28 -2.86 -12.32 6.13
N LEU A 29 -1.56 -12.48 5.88
CA LEU A 29 -0.90 -13.78 5.85
C LEU A 29 -0.24 -14.10 7.18
N TYR A 30 0.25 -13.09 7.87
CA TYR A 30 0.91 -13.22 9.17
C TYR A 30 0.87 -11.88 9.89
N GLU A 31 0.72 -11.91 11.19
CA GLU A 31 0.74 -10.68 11.99
C GLU A 31 1.21 -10.98 13.41
N ASP A 32 2.10 -10.12 13.92
CA ASP A 32 2.52 -10.10 15.32
C ASP A 32 2.69 -8.65 15.77
N ASP A 33 3.35 -8.43 16.92
CA ASP A 33 3.54 -7.07 17.45
C ASP A 33 4.50 -6.21 16.63
N VAL A 34 5.28 -6.83 15.75
CA VAL A 34 6.36 -6.16 15.01
C VAL A 34 6.00 -5.98 13.55
N VAL A 35 5.41 -6.99 12.93
CA VAL A 35 5.14 -6.98 11.49
C VAL A 35 3.71 -7.42 11.18
N ARG A 36 3.21 -6.94 10.04
CA ARG A 36 1.98 -7.47 9.44
C ARG A 36 2.29 -7.74 7.97
N VAL A 37 2.13 -8.99 7.54
CA VAL A 37 2.36 -9.41 6.16
C VAL A 37 1.04 -9.56 5.44
N ILE A 38 0.89 -8.84 4.33
CA ILE A 38 -0.38 -8.77 3.59
C ILE A 38 -0.15 -9.23 2.15
N SER A 39 -1.00 -10.12 1.66
CA SER A 39 -1.12 -10.39 0.22
C SER A 39 -2.03 -9.33 -0.39
N VAL A 40 -1.54 -8.65 -1.43
CA VAL A 40 -2.29 -7.60 -2.13
C VAL A 40 -2.60 -8.08 -3.53
N THR A 41 -3.89 -8.12 -3.87
CA THR A 41 -4.34 -8.55 -5.20
C THR A 41 -5.37 -7.55 -5.71
N VAL A 42 -5.17 -7.08 -6.94
CA VAL A 42 -6.15 -6.23 -7.62
C VAL A 42 -6.50 -6.91 -8.94
N PRO A 43 -7.68 -7.54 -9.01
CA PRO A 43 -8.09 -8.22 -10.25
C PRO A 43 -8.18 -7.28 -11.44
N PRO A 44 -8.06 -7.80 -12.68
CA PRO A 44 -8.12 -6.94 -13.86
C PRO A 44 -9.43 -6.18 -13.95
N GLY A 45 -9.36 -4.91 -14.33
CA GLY A 45 -10.53 -4.07 -14.51
C GLY A 45 -11.22 -3.63 -13.22
N THR A 46 -10.64 -3.90 -12.06
CA THR A 46 -11.25 -3.53 -10.77
C THR A 46 -10.52 -2.36 -10.11
N GLN A 47 -11.20 -1.76 -9.15
CA GLN A 47 -10.70 -0.63 -8.39
C GLN A 47 -10.84 -0.92 -6.90
N GLU A 48 -9.80 -0.61 -6.15
CA GLU A 48 -9.83 -0.75 -4.69
C GLU A 48 -10.71 0.32 -4.06
N LYS A 49 -11.24 0.02 -2.87
CA LYS A 49 -11.81 1.06 -2.02
C LYS A 49 -10.71 1.91 -1.41
N PRO A 50 -10.97 3.22 -1.17
CA PRO A 50 -9.97 4.07 -0.54
C PRO A 50 -9.53 3.52 0.81
N HIS A 51 -8.21 3.52 1.03
CA HIS A 51 -7.60 3.00 2.24
C HIS A 51 -6.21 3.61 2.43
N HIS A 52 -5.67 3.51 3.65
CA HIS A 52 -4.31 3.95 3.93
C HIS A 52 -3.46 2.79 4.43
N HIS A 53 -2.15 3.00 4.42
CA HIS A 53 -1.15 2.13 5.03
C HIS A 53 -0.37 2.95 6.03
N ARG A 54 -0.74 2.84 7.32
CA ARG A 54 -0.13 3.69 8.34
C ARG A 54 1.30 3.32 8.69
N TRP A 55 1.71 2.10 8.38
CA TRP A 55 3.08 1.65 8.70
C TRP A 55 3.94 1.64 7.45
N PRO A 56 5.24 1.97 7.62
CA PRO A 56 6.17 1.80 6.51
C PRO A 56 6.29 0.32 6.17
N SER A 57 6.66 0.02 4.94
CA SER A 57 6.66 -1.36 4.48
C SER A 57 7.74 -1.62 3.44
N VAL A 58 8.05 -2.89 3.25
CA VAL A 58 8.72 -3.41 2.07
C VAL A 58 7.67 -4.12 1.23
N PHE A 59 7.54 -3.72 -0.03
CA PHE A 59 6.55 -4.29 -0.93
C PHE A 59 7.26 -5.11 -1.99
N VAL A 60 6.97 -6.42 -2.02
CA VAL A 60 7.53 -7.36 -3.00
C VAL A 60 6.44 -7.64 -4.03
N ILE A 61 6.61 -7.08 -5.22
CA ILE A 61 5.61 -7.16 -6.29
C ILE A 61 6.06 -8.23 -7.27
N ASP A 62 5.35 -9.34 -7.29
CA ASP A 62 5.65 -10.46 -8.18
C ASP A 62 4.89 -10.41 -9.50
N ARG A 63 3.82 -9.62 -9.56
CA ARG A 63 3.11 -9.40 -10.82
C ARG A 63 2.73 -7.93 -10.95
N MET A 64 3.51 -7.21 -11.73
CA MET A 64 3.24 -5.82 -12.07
C MET A 64 2.39 -5.75 -13.33
N VAL A 65 1.37 -4.88 -13.31
CA VAL A 65 0.48 -4.63 -14.43
C VAL A 65 0.30 -3.11 -14.56
N ARG A 66 -0.45 -2.67 -15.56
CA ARG A 66 -0.76 -1.25 -15.70
C ARG A 66 -1.77 -0.84 -14.65
N LEU A 67 -1.35 0.07 -13.78
CA LEU A 67 -2.14 0.58 -12.67
C LEU A 67 -2.28 2.09 -12.76
N GLU A 68 -3.39 2.60 -12.20
CA GLU A 68 -3.57 4.01 -11.92
C GLU A 68 -3.81 4.16 -10.43
N ASP A 69 -3.18 5.17 -9.83
CA ASP A 69 -3.31 5.47 -8.41
C ASP A 69 -4.01 6.81 -8.22
N PHE A 70 -4.81 6.91 -7.15
CA PHE A 70 -5.63 8.08 -6.90
C PHE A 70 -5.58 8.46 -5.42
N ASP A 71 -5.60 9.78 -5.16
CA ASP A 71 -5.75 10.29 -3.81
C ASP A 71 -7.13 9.89 -3.29
N GLY A 72 -7.16 9.22 -2.14
CA GLY A 72 -8.41 8.71 -1.58
C GLY A 72 -9.34 9.79 -1.05
N ARG A 73 -8.86 11.01 -0.85
CA ARG A 73 -9.66 12.12 -0.34
C ARG A 73 -10.24 12.99 -1.44
N THR A 74 -9.50 13.18 -2.53
CA THR A 74 -9.85 14.12 -3.59
C THR A 74 -10.20 13.43 -4.91
N GLY A 75 -9.75 12.18 -5.10
CA GLY A 75 -9.89 11.48 -6.37
C GLY A 75 -8.86 11.92 -7.41
N ALA A 76 -7.93 12.78 -7.06
CA ALA A 76 -6.91 13.24 -8.00
C ALA A 76 -5.94 12.12 -8.34
N ARG A 77 -5.50 12.08 -9.59
CA ARG A 77 -4.55 11.07 -10.05
C ARG A 77 -3.18 11.30 -9.41
N ILE A 78 -2.58 10.22 -8.90
CA ILE A 78 -1.21 10.23 -8.39
C ILE A 78 -0.33 9.60 -9.46
N PRO A 79 0.70 10.32 -9.97
CA PRO A 79 1.59 9.75 -10.98
C PRO A 79 2.35 8.53 -10.45
N LEU A 80 2.47 7.51 -11.30
CA LEU A 80 3.26 6.32 -11.00
C LEU A 80 4.43 6.23 -12.00
N PRO A 81 5.54 5.59 -11.59
CA PRO A 81 6.64 5.31 -12.53
C PRO A 81 6.18 4.42 -13.67
N VAL A 82 6.94 4.40 -14.76
CA VAL A 82 6.67 3.52 -15.89
C VAL A 82 6.87 2.08 -15.46
N GLN A 83 5.76 1.32 -15.42
CA GLN A 83 5.73 0.01 -14.77
C GLN A 83 6.30 -1.09 -15.63
N GLU A 84 6.23 -0.95 -16.96
CA GLU A 84 6.75 -1.94 -17.91
C GLU A 84 8.27 -2.07 -17.89
N GLN A 85 8.96 -1.13 -17.24
CA GLN A 85 10.41 -1.15 -17.16
C GLN A 85 10.94 -2.01 -16.00
N PHE A 86 10.05 -2.56 -15.18
CA PHE A 86 10.46 -3.33 -14.01
C PHE A 86 10.30 -4.82 -14.27
N GLU A 87 11.33 -5.59 -13.87
CA GLU A 87 11.28 -7.04 -13.91
C GLU A 87 10.87 -7.57 -12.54
N PRO A 88 9.88 -8.49 -12.49
CA PRO A 88 9.50 -9.11 -11.22
C PRO A 88 10.60 -10.02 -10.67
N PRO A 89 10.74 -10.11 -9.34
CA PRO A 89 9.95 -9.38 -8.36
C PRO A 89 10.53 -7.98 -8.14
N LEU A 90 9.69 -6.98 -8.32
CA LEU A 90 10.08 -5.61 -7.97
C LEU A 90 9.93 -5.44 -6.46
N THR A 91 11.02 -5.06 -5.78
CA THR A 91 11.00 -4.87 -4.33
C THR A 91 11.29 -3.42 -4.00
N VAL A 92 10.35 -2.78 -3.31
CA VAL A 92 10.45 -1.35 -2.99
C VAL A 92 10.18 -1.11 -1.51
N ARG A 93 10.89 -0.14 -0.97
CA ARG A 93 10.65 0.38 0.38
C ARG A 93 9.64 1.50 0.28
N MET A 94 8.57 1.41 1.07
CA MET A 94 7.47 2.35 1.03
C MET A 94 7.34 3.09 2.36
N PRO A 95 7.23 4.43 2.33
CA PRO A 95 6.82 5.16 3.52
C PRO A 95 5.35 4.87 3.84
N PRO A 96 4.85 5.31 5.00
CA PRO A 96 3.41 5.29 5.22
C PRO A 96 2.68 6.00 4.07
N GLN A 97 1.56 5.43 3.65
CA GLN A 97 0.79 5.97 2.53
C GLN A 97 -0.55 6.50 3.02
N PRO A 98 -0.84 7.81 2.80
CA PRO A 98 -2.16 8.36 3.06
C PRO A 98 -3.23 7.67 2.22
N ALA A 99 -4.49 7.92 2.54
CA ALA A 99 -5.60 7.29 1.85
C ALA A 99 -5.47 7.43 0.33
N HIS A 100 -5.53 6.31 -0.35
CA HIS A 100 -5.45 6.21 -1.81
C HIS A 100 -6.25 4.99 -2.27
N PHE A 101 -6.42 4.87 -3.58
CA PHE A 101 -6.96 3.66 -4.17
C PHE A 101 -6.36 3.43 -5.55
N VAL A 102 -6.21 2.17 -5.91
CA VAL A 102 -5.61 1.77 -7.17
C VAL A 102 -6.68 1.18 -8.08
N ARG A 103 -6.58 1.49 -9.37
CA ARG A 103 -7.38 0.85 -10.41
C ARG A 103 -6.45 0.03 -11.29
N ASN A 104 -6.81 -1.23 -11.52
CA ASN A 104 -6.10 -2.07 -12.47
C ASN A 104 -6.72 -1.87 -13.87
N VAL A 105 -5.95 -1.27 -14.76
CA VAL A 105 -6.40 -0.98 -16.14
C VAL A 105 -5.82 -1.97 -17.14
N ASP A 106 -5.33 -3.10 -16.65
CA ASP A 106 -4.75 -4.16 -17.47
C ASP A 106 -5.68 -5.36 -17.56
N THR A 107 -5.21 -6.41 -18.24
CA THR A 107 -5.97 -7.65 -18.45
C THR A 107 -5.54 -8.77 -17.53
N ALA A 108 -4.51 -8.56 -16.70
CA ALA A 108 -4.03 -9.53 -15.71
C ALA A 108 -4.13 -8.93 -14.32
N ALA A 109 -4.17 -9.77 -13.29
CA ALA A 109 -4.21 -9.32 -11.90
C ALA A 109 -2.86 -8.76 -11.46
N PHE A 110 -2.90 -7.68 -10.69
CA PHE A 110 -1.76 -7.19 -9.92
C PHE A 110 -1.61 -8.04 -8.67
N HIS A 111 -0.38 -8.39 -8.30
CA HIS A 111 -0.13 -9.10 -7.05
C HIS A 111 1.20 -8.68 -6.44
N GLY A 112 1.19 -8.54 -5.13
CA GLY A 112 2.39 -8.30 -4.34
C GLY A 112 2.18 -8.73 -2.90
N THR A 113 3.29 -8.82 -2.17
CA THR A 113 3.29 -9.09 -0.72
C THR A 113 3.88 -7.87 -0.04
N ARG A 114 3.11 -7.27 0.86
CA ARG A 114 3.53 -6.10 1.62
C ARG A 114 3.87 -6.52 3.05
N ILE A 115 5.09 -6.22 3.46
CA ILE A 115 5.56 -6.48 4.81
C ILE A 115 5.58 -5.15 5.54
N GLU A 116 4.63 -4.94 6.43
CA GLU A 116 4.47 -3.69 7.18
C GLU A 116 5.21 -3.79 8.51
N PHE A 117 5.93 -2.74 8.86
CA PHE A 117 6.76 -2.67 10.06
C PHE A 117 6.09 -1.75 11.08
N LYS A 118 5.43 -2.35 12.07
CA LYS A 118 4.61 -1.61 13.05
C LYS A 118 5.44 -0.67 13.92
N ARG A 119 6.74 -0.93 14.06
CA ARG A 119 7.66 -0.10 14.83
C ARG A 119 8.57 0.75 13.94
N GLY A 120 8.23 0.84 12.65
CA GLY A 120 9.02 1.58 11.69
C GLY A 120 10.29 0.86 11.28
N PHE A 121 11.12 1.57 10.49
CA PHE A 121 12.41 1.06 10.03
C PHE A 121 13.56 1.45 10.97
N ALA A 122 13.26 1.98 12.14
CA ALA A 122 14.31 2.45 13.05
C ALA A 122 15.29 1.32 13.35
N VAL A 123 16.57 1.61 13.16
CA VAL A 123 17.64 0.68 13.50
C VAL A 123 18.09 1.01 14.93
N PRO A 124 18.11 0.02 15.84
CA PRO A 124 18.60 0.29 17.19
C PRO A 124 20.01 0.84 17.16
N PRO A 125 20.39 1.75 18.07
CA PRO A 125 21.75 2.20 18.17
C PRO A 125 22.64 0.99 18.44
N GLY A 126 23.64 0.85 17.61
CA GLY A 126 24.49 -0.33 17.62
C GLY A 126 25.63 -0.21 18.57
#